data_39dbd882ad01f91843f6e7cda6f84c0e
#
_entry.id   39dbd882ad01f91843f6e7cda6f84c0e
#
_cell.length_a   1.000
_cell.length_b   1.000
_cell.length_c   1.000
_cell.angle_alpha   90.00
_cell.angle_beta   90.00
_cell.angle_gamma   90.00
#
_symmetry.space_group_name_H-M   'P 1'
#
loop_
_entity.id
_entity.type
_entity.pdbx_description
1 polymer ?
#
loop_
_entity_poly.entity_id
_entity_poly.type
_entity_poly.pdbx_seq_one_letter_code
_entity_poly.pdbx_strand_id
1 'polypeptide(L)'
;MTYQELPLFRATDPETSRQVSPIRVGTHRALLLEQYATATLGLTDEEAGARAALAGHDIKGYWKRCSDLRTMGLIQDLGIRRTLTTGSQGIVCGITQAGLDMARGWA
;
A
#
# COMPACT_ATOMS: atom_id res chain seq x y z
N MET A 1 -9.77 18.00 -12.45
CA MET A 1 -9.55 17.28 -12.10
C MET A 1 -9.23 16.65 -11.88
N THR A 2 -9.39 16.91 -11.85
CA THR A 2 -9.06 16.16 -11.43
C THR A 2 -8.75 15.35 -11.07
N TYR A 3 -8.84 15.49 -10.90
CA TYR A 3 -8.57 14.52 -10.24
C TYR A 3 -8.84 13.92 -10.02
N GLN A 4 -9.20 14.16 -10.24
CA GLN A 4 -9.37 13.53 -9.75
C GLN A 4 -9.28 12.81 -9.64
N GLU A 5 -9.36 13.23 -9.85
CA GLU A 5 -9.19 12.55 -9.55
C GLU A 5 -8.91 11.88 -9.13
N LEU A 6 -8.90 12.31 -9.05
CA LEU A 6 -8.51 11.77 -8.32
C LEU A 6 -8.55 11.41 -7.76
N PRO A 7 -9.03 11.36 -8.00
CA PRO A 7 -8.87 11.32 -6.91
C PRO A 7 -7.90 11.06 -6.37
N LEU A 8 -7.21 11.16 -6.49
CA LEU A 8 -6.40 10.94 -5.80
C LEU A 8 -6.31 11.54 -4.81
N PHE A 9 -6.48 11.79 -4.60
CA PHE A 9 -6.35 12.04 -3.56
C PHE A 9 -6.44 12.89 -3.30
N ARG A 10 -6.89 13.32 -3.60
CA ARG A 10 -6.78 14.11 -3.09
C ARG A 10 -6.84 14.15 -2.14
N ALA A 11 -7.75 13.80 -2.43
CA ALA A 11 -7.84 13.80 -1.07
C ALA A 11 -6.64 13.77 -0.39
N THR A 12 -5.77 13.60 -0.89
CA THR A 12 -4.60 13.58 -0.14
C THR A 12 -4.24 14.96 0.25
N ASP A 13 -4.48 15.26 1.48
CA ASP A 13 -4.08 16.51 2.05
C ASP A 13 -2.56 16.55 2.03
N PRO A 14 -1.96 17.51 1.33
CA PRO A 14 -0.51 17.58 1.27
C PRO A 14 0.14 17.74 2.63
N GLU A 15 -0.52 18.43 3.54
CA GLU A 15 0.02 18.56 4.88
C GLU A 15 0.07 17.27 5.62
N THR A 16 -0.97 16.47 5.49
CA THR A 16 -0.98 15.14 6.11
C THR A 16 0.15 14.29 5.57
N SER A 17 0.38 14.37 4.26
CA SER A 17 1.48 13.61 3.66
C SER A 17 2.82 14.02 4.23
N ARG A 18 3.03 15.29 4.46
CA ARG A 18 4.29 15.76 4.98
C ARG A 18 4.53 15.35 6.43
N GLN A 19 3.47 15.00 7.16
CA GLN A 19 3.60 14.60 8.55
C GLN A 19 3.88 13.12 8.72
N VAL A 20 3.81 12.36 7.63
CA VAL A 20 4.09 10.93 7.69
C VAL A 20 5.58 10.73 7.89
N SER A 21 5.94 9.99 8.94
CA SER A 21 7.34 9.67 9.20
C SER A 21 7.90 8.80 8.08
N PRO A 22 9.15 9.03 7.67
CA PRO A 22 9.76 8.18 6.66
C PRO A 22 9.83 6.75 7.13
N ILE A 23 9.57 5.83 6.21
CA ILE A 23 9.71 4.40 6.45
C ILE A 23 11.11 4.02 5.99
N ARG A 24 11.84 3.33 6.86
CA ARG A 24 13.20 2.92 6.55
C ARG A 24 13.17 1.73 5.61
N VAL A 25 14.06 1.75 4.62
CA VAL A 25 14.20 0.65 3.67
C VAL A 25 14.53 -0.64 4.43
N GLY A 26 13.96 -1.76 3.98
CA GLY A 26 14.19 -3.05 4.59
C GLY A 26 13.26 -3.41 5.73
N THR A 27 12.45 -2.46 6.22
CA THR A 27 11.45 -2.77 7.23
C THR A 27 10.27 -3.53 6.59
N HIS A 28 9.45 -4.18 7.41
CA HIS A 28 8.29 -4.90 6.90
C HIS A 28 7.34 -3.97 6.15
N ARG A 29 7.14 -2.75 6.65
CA ARG A 29 6.30 -1.77 5.97
C ARG A 29 6.86 -1.43 4.59
N ALA A 30 8.18 -1.24 4.51
CA ALA A 30 8.82 -0.91 3.24
C ALA A 30 8.70 -2.07 2.26
N LEU A 31 8.94 -3.29 2.73
CA LEU A 31 8.87 -4.48 1.87
C LEU A 31 7.47 -4.67 1.30
N LEU A 32 6.44 -4.40 2.12
CA LEU A 32 5.06 -4.50 1.65
C LEU A 32 4.72 -3.35 0.70
N LEU A 33 5.16 -2.13 1.01
CA LEU A 33 4.88 -0.99 0.13
C LEU A 33 5.49 -1.21 -1.24
N GLU A 34 6.67 -1.82 -1.31
CA GLU A 34 7.31 -2.15 -2.59
C GLU A 34 6.42 -3.06 -3.44
N GLN A 35 5.68 -3.97 -2.81
CA GLN A 35 4.79 -4.85 -3.56
C GLN A 35 3.66 -4.05 -4.20
N TYR A 36 3.09 -3.10 -3.46
CA TYR A 36 2.06 -2.23 -4.01
C TYR A 36 2.62 -1.34 -5.12
N ALA A 37 3.88 -0.92 -5.01
CA ALA A 37 4.50 -0.05 -6.02
C ALA A 37 4.60 -0.74 -7.38
N THR A 38 4.69 -2.07 -7.41
CA THR A 38 4.84 -2.82 -8.66
C THR A 38 3.52 -3.44 -9.12
N ALA A 39 2.44 -3.27 -8.36
CA ALA A 39 1.15 -3.89 -8.66
C ALA A 39 0.18 -2.84 -9.18
N THR A 40 0.16 -2.61 -10.48
CA THR A 40 -0.64 -1.54 -11.08
C THR A 40 -2.13 -1.70 -10.85
N LEU A 41 -2.62 -2.93 -10.68
CA LEU A 41 -4.03 -3.20 -10.47
C LEU A 41 -4.41 -3.29 -9.00
N GLY A 42 -3.46 -3.06 -8.11
CA GLY A 42 -3.71 -3.12 -6.69
C GLY A 42 -3.59 -4.53 -6.13
N LEU A 43 -3.56 -4.61 -4.80
CA LEU A 43 -3.40 -5.87 -4.07
C LEU A 43 -4.31 -5.88 -2.85
N THR A 44 -4.78 -7.07 -2.48
CA THR A 44 -5.31 -7.27 -1.13
C THR A 44 -4.13 -7.43 -0.18
N ASP A 45 -4.41 -7.31 1.13
CA ASP A 45 -3.36 -7.54 2.13
C ASP A 45 -2.75 -8.94 1.97
N GLU A 46 -3.60 -9.93 1.72
CA GLU A 46 -3.15 -11.32 1.54
C GLU A 46 -2.21 -11.43 0.34
N GLU A 47 -2.57 -10.79 -0.76
CA GLU A 47 -1.74 -10.81 -1.96
C GLU A 47 -0.40 -10.12 -1.73
N ALA A 48 -0.41 -9.00 -1.03
CA ALA A 48 0.82 -8.29 -0.71
C ALA A 48 1.75 -9.15 0.13
N GLY A 49 1.19 -9.82 1.14
CA GLY A 49 1.97 -10.73 1.99
C GLY A 49 2.53 -11.90 1.19
N ALA A 50 1.73 -12.47 0.29
CA ALA A 50 2.18 -13.59 -0.55
C ALA A 50 3.31 -13.17 -1.49
N ARG A 51 3.20 -11.97 -2.09
CA ARG A 51 4.25 -11.48 -2.98
C ARG A 51 5.53 -11.22 -2.22
N ALA A 52 5.43 -10.68 -1.00
CA ALA A 52 6.61 -10.46 -0.17
C ALA A 52 7.28 -11.79 0.17
N ALA A 53 6.48 -12.81 0.47
CA ALA A 53 7.01 -14.14 0.77
C ALA A 53 7.74 -14.73 -0.43
N LEU A 54 7.18 -14.56 -1.63
CA LEU A 54 7.84 -15.03 -2.85
C LEU A 54 9.17 -14.31 -3.10
N ALA A 55 9.28 -13.08 -2.61
CA ALA A 55 10.52 -12.31 -2.72
C ALA A 55 11.50 -12.63 -1.59
N GLY A 56 11.17 -13.60 -0.74
CA GLY A 56 12.06 -14.04 0.33
C GLY A 56 11.77 -13.40 1.69
N HIS A 57 10.64 -12.71 1.83
CA HIS A 57 10.31 -11.99 3.07
C HIS A 57 8.97 -12.47 3.62
N ASP A 58 9.01 -13.49 4.46
CA ASP A 58 7.81 -14.03 5.10
C ASP A 58 7.46 -13.12 6.29
N ILE A 59 6.49 -12.22 6.07
CA ILE A 59 6.14 -11.20 7.05
C ILE A 59 4.96 -11.68 7.89
N LYS A 60 5.22 -12.01 9.13
CA LYS A 60 4.17 -12.35 10.08
C LYS A 60 3.36 -11.11 10.39
N GLY A 61 2.04 -11.25 10.40
CA GLY A 61 1.18 -10.12 10.67
C GLY A 61 1.19 -9.07 9.58
N TYR A 62 1.40 -9.48 8.33
CA TYR A 62 1.46 -8.56 7.19
C TYR A 62 0.23 -7.65 7.13
N TRP A 63 -0.95 -8.16 7.52
CA TRP A 63 -2.18 -7.38 7.48
C TRP A 63 -2.11 -6.16 8.40
N LYS A 64 -1.39 -6.27 9.52
CA LYS A 64 -1.20 -5.12 10.41
C LYS A 64 -0.34 -4.06 9.76
N ARG A 65 0.70 -4.49 9.06
CA ARG A 65 1.58 -3.54 8.36
C ARG A 65 0.86 -2.89 7.20
N CYS A 66 0.01 -3.64 6.49
CA CYS A 66 -0.81 -3.06 5.42
C CYS A 66 -1.79 -2.04 5.98
N SER A 67 -2.38 -2.34 7.14
CA SER A 67 -3.26 -1.39 7.81
C SER A 67 -2.51 -0.11 8.16
N ASP A 68 -1.26 -0.24 8.63
CA ASP A 68 -0.42 0.92 8.91
C ASP A 68 -0.23 1.76 7.64
N LEU A 69 0.05 1.12 6.51
CA LEU A 69 0.26 1.82 5.25
C LEU A 69 -0.99 2.59 4.83
N ARG A 70 -2.17 2.01 5.03
CA ARG A 70 -3.43 2.71 4.74
C ARG A 70 -3.61 3.93 5.65
N THR A 71 -3.33 3.76 6.93
CA THR A 71 -3.44 4.85 7.90
C THR A 71 -2.47 5.96 7.58
N MET A 72 -1.29 5.62 7.11
CA MET A 72 -0.28 6.60 6.72
C MET A 72 -0.56 7.28 5.38
N GLY A 73 -1.58 6.83 4.65
CA GLY A 73 -1.92 7.40 3.36
C GLY A 73 -1.01 6.97 2.23
N LEU A 74 -0.28 5.87 2.40
CA LEU A 74 0.64 5.38 1.38
C LEU A 74 -0.01 4.40 0.42
N ILE A 75 -1.10 3.75 0.85
CA ILE A 75 -1.97 2.97 -0.02
C ILE A 75 -3.41 3.37 0.28
N GLN A 76 -4.32 3.09 -0.66
CA GLN A 76 -5.72 3.48 -0.49
C GLN A 76 -6.64 2.42 -1.07
N ASP A 77 -7.84 2.32 -0.49
CA ASP A 77 -8.90 1.44 -0.95
C ASP A 77 -9.35 1.90 -2.34
N LEU A 78 -9.30 1.01 -3.31
CA LEU A 78 -9.69 1.34 -4.68
C LEU A 78 -11.18 1.14 -4.94
N GLY A 79 -11.94 0.72 -3.92
CA GLY A 79 -13.36 0.46 -4.09
C GLY A 79 -13.65 -0.89 -4.71
N ILE A 80 -12.65 -1.73 -4.84
CA ILE A 80 -12.75 -3.06 -5.44
C ILE A 80 -12.55 -4.10 -4.36
N ARG A 81 -13.23 -5.23 -4.50
CA ARG A 81 -13.07 -6.36 -3.60
C ARG A 81 -12.62 -7.58 -4.38
N ARG A 82 -11.83 -8.42 -3.76
CA ARG A 82 -11.36 -9.66 -4.39
C ARG A 82 -11.46 -10.79 -3.38
N THR A 83 -11.84 -11.97 -3.86
CA THR A 83 -12.00 -13.11 -2.97
C THR A 83 -10.64 -13.59 -2.46
N LEU A 84 -10.54 -13.74 -1.15
CA LEU A 84 -9.33 -14.26 -0.50
C LEU A 84 -9.34 -15.78 -0.52
N THR A 85 -8.21 -16.39 -0.16
CA THR A 85 -8.11 -17.85 -0.08
C THR A 85 -9.06 -18.42 0.95
N THR A 86 -9.43 -17.61 1.97
CA THR A 86 -10.38 -18.03 2.99
C THR A 86 -11.83 -17.98 2.53
N GLY A 87 -12.08 -17.41 1.35
CA GLY A 87 -13.44 -17.22 0.83
C GLY A 87 -14.04 -15.88 1.16
N SER A 88 -13.41 -15.11 2.03
CA SER A 88 -13.88 -13.76 2.39
C SER A 88 -13.52 -12.77 1.30
N GLN A 89 -14.20 -11.62 1.31
CA GLN A 89 -13.90 -10.55 0.37
C GLN A 89 -12.84 -9.63 0.96
N GLY A 90 -11.73 -9.46 0.25
CA GLY A 90 -10.65 -8.60 0.69
C GLY A 90 -10.69 -7.25 -0.02
N ILE A 91 -10.28 -6.21 0.70
CA ILE A 91 -10.16 -4.87 0.15
C ILE A 91 -8.94 -4.83 -0.77
N VAL A 92 -9.13 -4.32 -1.99
CA VAL A 92 -8.01 -4.12 -2.92
C VAL A 92 -7.52 -2.70 -2.75
N CYS A 93 -6.25 -2.55 -2.41
CA CYS A 93 -5.64 -1.23 -2.25
C CYS A 93 -4.61 -0.98 -3.34
N GLY A 94 -4.43 0.29 -3.69
CA GLY A 94 -3.41 0.72 -4.63
C GLY A 94 -2.49 1.73 -3.97
N ILE A 95 -1.29 1.88 -4.51
CA ILE A 95 -0.33 2.82 -3.97
C ILE A 95 -0.78 4.25 -4.29
N THR A 96 -0.58 5.17 -3.34
CA THR A 96 -0.88 6.59 -3.54
C THR A 96 0.36 7.29 -4.08
N GLN A 97 0.19 8.57 -4.48
CA GLN A 97 1.34 9.36 -4.89
C GLN A 97 2.35 9.47 -3.75
N ALA A 98 1.87 9.65 -2.53
CA ALA A 98 2.75 9.70 -1.36
C ALA A 98 3.50 8.38 -1.20
N GLY A 99 2.84 7.25 -1.44
CA GLY A 99 3.48 5.94 -1.38
C GLY A 99 4.54 5.79 -2.46
N LEU A 100 4.25 6.24 -3.68
CA LEU A 100 5.23 6.18 -4.77
C LEU A 100 6.45 7.03 -4.45
N ASP A 101 6.24 8.23 -3.93
CA ASP A 101 7.34 9.12 -3.58
C ASP A 101 8.22 8.50 -2.50
N MET A 102 7.59 7.86 -1.51
CA MET A 102 8.31 7.16 -0.46
C MET A 102 9.15 6.02 -1.03
N ALA A 103 8.55 5.18 -1.87
CA ALA A 103 9.23 4.02 -2.44
C ALA A 103 10.37 4.44 -3.38
N ARG A 104 10.19 5.52 -4.13
CA ARG A 104 11.24 6.02 -5.01
C ARG A 104 12.46 6.45 -4.25
N GLY A 105 12.29 6.93 -3.02
CA GLY A 105 13.39 7.34 -2.19
C GLY A 105 14.31 6.20 -1.79
N TRP A 106 13.89 4.95 -2.00
CA TRP A 106 14.69 3.76 -1.67
C TRP A 106 15.50 3.25 -2.85
N ALA A 107 15.23 3.76 -4.05
CA ALA A 107 15.89 3.29 -5.27
C ALA A 107 17.36 3.76 -5.38
#